data_aa4f4fd104a11ab71e81d1843c1338aa
#
_entry.id   aa4f4fd104a11ab71e81d1843c1338aa
#
_cell.length_a   1.000
_cell.length_b   1.000
_cell.length_c   1.000
_cell.angle_alpha   90.00
_cell.angle_beta   90.00
_cell.angle_gamma   90.00
#
_symmetry.space_group_name_H-M   'P 1'
#
loop_
_entity.id
_entity.type
_entity.pdbx_description
1 polymer ?
#
loop_
_entity_poly.entity_id
_entity_poly.type
_entity_poly.pdbx_seq_one_letter_code
_entity_poly.pdbx_strand_id
1 'polypeptide(L)'
;MSRRMSACVVVAFALGALAPALLSAASAKPILAVMKFQDETGAMPFQGGIGRVVTNMLASELAAREAFTVVERRKLRAVLEEQDLAESGLLKPGEGAKIGQLTGAQYLVMGTITAFQPDTETKVSGGGMFSRARVEQTNHGSYLALDLRVVDTSTGEVSYARTIEGHTSGHETKVDLTQRDAGIEMIQNEADAQAVRGAVLEIIDYLECVMVRRDACVAAFETKETERRDTTRKTFRTDGPQHR
;
A
#
# COMPACT_ATOMS: atom_id res chain seq x y z
N MET A 1 52.27 78.54 22.77
CA MET A 1 50.98 77.94 23.27
C MET A 1 50.39 77.22 22.07
N SER A 2 50.59 75.91 21.99
CA SER A 2 50.15 75.10 20.86
C SER A 2 49.30 73.96 21.42
N ARG A 3 48.02 73.93 21.06
CA ARG A 3 47.06 72.89 21.39
C ARG A 3 47.13 71.78 20.33
N ARG A 4 47.56 70.59 20.71
CA ARG A 4 47.52 69.43 19.90
C ARG A 4 46.12 68.79 20.11
N MET A 5 45.35 68.72 19.02
CA MET A 5 44.11 67.93 18.97
C MET A 5 44.47 66.50 18.53
N SER A 6 44.24 65.53 19.42
CA SER A 6 44.36 64.12 19.11
C SER A 6 43.03 63.65 18.47
N ALA A 7 43.11 63.12 17.26
CA ALA A 7 42.02 62.48 16.56
C ALA A 7 41.95 61.00 17.00
N CYS A 8 40.85 60.61 17.69
CA CYS A 8 40.49 59.22 17.95
C CYS A 8 39.85 58.60 16.70
N VAL A 9 40.56 57.65 16.10
CA VAL A 9 39.99 56.80 15.06
C VAL A 9 39.24 55.64 15.72
N VAL A 10 37.93 55.67 15.58
CA VAL A 10 37.04 54.54 16.01
C VAL A 10 36.98 53.53 14.84
N VAL A 11 37.67 52.41 15.00
CA VAL A 11 37.55 51.27 14.10
C VAL A 11 36.34 50.46 14.53
N ALA A 12 35.23 50.54 13.77
CA ALA A 12 34.06 49.70 13.93
C ALA A 12 34.32 48.32 13.34
N PHE A 13 34.49 47.33 14.19
CA PHE A 13 34.55 45.91 13.80
C PHE A 13 33.12 45.42 13.49
N ALA A 14 32.77 45.28 12.22
CA ALA A 14 31.54 44.63 11.79
C ALA A 14 31.72 43.11 11.96
N LEU A 15 31.19 42.54 13.05
CA LEU A 15 31.04 41.10 13.20
C LEU A 15 29.92 40.63 12.25
N GLY A 16 30.29 40.11 11.09
CA GLY A 16 29.40 39.40 10.19
C GLY A 16 28.96 38.08 10.85
N ALA A 17 27.70 38.01 11.29
CA ALA A 17 27.08 36.78 11.76
C ALA A 17 26.95 35.82 10.59
N LEU A 18 27.85 34.85 10.50
CA LEU A 18 27.75 33.70 9.62
C LEU A 18 26.68 32.79 10.19
N ALA A 19 25.42 32.96 9.75
CA ALA A 19 24.35 32.01 10.05
C ALA A 19 24.67 30.69 9.38
N PRO A 20 24.74 29.55 10.11
CA PRO A 20 24.89 28.26 9.47
C PRO A 20 23.63 28.00 8.63
N ALA A 21 23.79 27.92 7.33
CA ALA A 21 22.77 27.40 6.43
C ALA A 21 22.55 25.94 6.84
N LEU A 22 21.42 25.66 7.52
CA LEU A 22 20.94 24.30 7.71
C LEU A 22 20.64 23.72 6.34
N LEU A 23 21.64 23.05 5.74
CA LEU A 23 21.39 22.18 4.62
C LEU A 23 20.42 21.10 5.15
N SER A 24 19.14 21.24 4.81
CA SER A 24 18.16 20.17 4.95
C SER A 24 18.66 19.05 4.02
N ALA A 25 19.37 18.07 4.58
CA ALA A 25 19.73 16.87 3.86
C ALA A 25 18.41 16.23 3.43
N ALA A 26 18.10 16.27 2.14
CA ALA A 26 16.97 15.54 1.60
C ALA A 26 17.16 14.07 2.04
N SER A 27 16.29 13.58 2.90
CA SER A 27 16.36 12.20 3.37
C SER A 27 16.32 11.29 2.16
N ALA A 28 17.34 10.42 2.01
CA ALA A 28 17.38 9.47 0.91
C ALA A 28 16.12 8.61 0.96
N LYS A 29 15.49 8.40 -0.21
CA LYS A 29 14.29 7.58 -0.32
C LYS A 29 14.58 6.16 0.18
N PRO A 30 13.72 5.56 1.03
CA PRO A 30 13.90 4.17 1.44
C PRO A 30 13.87 3.24 0.23
N ILE A 31 14.75 2.23 0.22
CA ILE A 31 14.87 1.26 -0.86
C ILE A 31 14.12 -0.01 -0.47
N LEU A 32 13.02 -0.29 -1.15
CA LEU A 32 12.09 -1.38 -0.85
C LEU A 32 12.16 -2.49 -1.90
N ALA A 33 11.99 -3.74 -1.46
CA ALA A 33 11.66 -4.85 -2.34
C ALA A 33 10.35 -5.49 -1.88
N VAL A 34 9.39 -5.67 -2.80
CA VAL A 34 8.14 -6.35 -2.50
C VAL A 34 8.31 -7.84 -2.74
N MET A 35 8.13 -8.63 -1.68
CA MET A 35 8.18 -10.08 -1.71
C MET A 35 6.79 -10.65 -2.05
N LYS A 36 6.74 -11.93 -2.42
CA LYS A 36 5.47 -12.58 -2.70
C LYS A 36 4.61 -12.63 -1.43
N PHE A 37 3.40 -12.07 -1.49
CA PHE A 37 2.40 -12.25 -0.45
C PHE A 37 1.88 -13.68 -0.46
N GLN A 38 1.83 -14.30 0.71
CA GLN A 38 1.30 -15.65 0.89
C GLN A 38 -0.21 -15.58 0.96
N ASP A 39 -0.89 -16.58 0.42
CA ASP A 39 -2.34 -16.70 0.46
C ASP A 39 -2.69 -17.95 1.27
N GLU A 40 -3.24 -17.75 2.47
CA GLU A 40 -3.68 -18.82 3.37
C GLU A 40 -5.20 -19.03 3.33
N THR A 41 -5.92 -18.26 2.49
CA THR A 41 -7.39 -18.33 2.44
C THR A 41 -7.91 -19.51 1.64
N GLY A 42 -7.11 -20.03 0.71
CA GLY A 42 -7.55 -21.04 -0.26
C GLY A 42 -8.61 -20.54 -1.24
N ALA A 43 -8.94 -19.26 -1.22
CA ALA A 43 -9.92 -18.67 -2.15
C ALA A 43 -9.35 -18.61 -3.58
N MET A 44 -10.13 -19.00 -4.58
CA MET A 44 -9.72 -19.16 -5.95
C MET A 44 -10.37 -18.16 -6.94
N PRO A 45 -10.60 -16.87 -6.63
CA PRO A 45 -11.22 -15.97 -7.60
C PRO A 45 -10.23 -15.42 -8.63
N PHE A 46 -8.90 -15.54 -8.37
CA PHE A 46 -7.87 -14.98 -9.25
C PHE A 46 -6.93 -16.05 -9.80
N GLN A 47 -6.63 -15.99 -11.09
CA GLN A 47 -5.64 -16.87 -11.70
C GLN A 47 -4.25 -16.66 -11.03
N GLY A 48 -3.72 -17.72 -10.43
CA GLY A 48 -2.44 -17.71 -9.72
C GLY A 48 -2.49 -17.15 -8.29
N GLY A 49 -3.69 -17.03 -7.71
CA GLY A 49 -3.94 -16.65 -6.32
C GLY A 49 -3.92 -15.14 -6.06
N ILE A 50 -4.69 -14.73 -5.09
CA ILE A 50 -4.82 -13.32 -4.68
C ILE A 50 -3.49 -12.73 -4.20
N GLY A 51 -2.63 -13.52 -3.56
CA GLY A 51 -1.30 -13.10 -3.12
C GLY A 51 -0.42 -12.58 -4.25
N ARG A 52 -0.52 -13.17 -5.45
CA ARG A 52 0.19 -12.68 -6.64
C ARG A 52 -0.37 -11.34 -7.11
N VAL A 53 -1.68 -11.18 -7.09
CA VAL A 53 -2.35 -9.94 -7.50
C VAL A 53 -1.95 -8.78 -6.57
N VAL A 54 -2.07 -8.97 -5.25
CA VAL A 54 -1.65 -8.00 -4.23
C VAL A 54 -0.17 -7.62 -4.42
N THR A 55 0.71 -8.62 -4.59
CA THR A 55 2.14 -8.36 -4.76
C THR A 55 2.45 -7.53 -5.99
N ASN A 56 1.83 -7.86 -7.14
CA ASN A 56 2.05 -7.12 -8.38
C ASN A 56 1.53 -5.69 -8.28
N MET A 57 0.33 -5.52 -7.77
CA MET A 57 -0.30 -4.23 -7.62
C MET A 57 0.49 -3.34 -6.66
N LEU A 58 0.89 -3.87 -5.50
CA LEU A 58 1.68 -3.15 -4.51
C LEU A 58 3.04 -2.71 -5.08
N ALA A 59 3.75 -3.59 -5.77
CA ALA A 59 5.04 -3.24 -6.37
C ALA A 59 4.90 -2.13 -7.42
N SER A 60 3.86 -2.18 -8.26
CA SER A 60 3.60 -1.18 -9.29
C SER A 60 3.19 0.17 -8.68
N GLU A 61 2.30 0.16 -7.70
CA GLU A 61 1.83 1.38 -7.04
C GLU A 61 2.94 2.05 -6.21
N LEU A 62 3.75 1.28 -5.47
CA LEU A 62 4.92 1.83 -4.74
C LEU A 62 5.95 2.43 -5.70
N ALA A 63 6.17 1.79 -6.86
CA ALA A 63 7.10 2.32 -7.87
C ALA A 63 6.57 3.61 -8.52
N ALA A 64 5.24 3.74 -8.67
CA ALA A 64 4.60 4.96 -9.18
C ALA A 64 4.65 6.12 -8.18
N ARG A 65 4.76 5.83 -6.88
CA ARG A 65 4.91 6.83 -5.82
C ARG A 65 6.39 7.22 -5.69
N GLU A 66 6.71 8.47 -5.90
CA GLU A 66 8.10 8.95 -5.82
C GLU A 66 8.69 8.98 -4.39
N ALA A 67 7.94 8.49 -3.40
CA ALA A 67 8.36 8.43 -2.00
C ALA A 67 9.42 7.35 -1.71
N PHE A 68 9.49 6.32 -2.56
CA PHE A 68 10.36 5.14 -2.39
C PHE A 68 11.20 4.85 -3.62
N THR A 69 12.29 4.12 -3.43
CA THR A 69 13.00 3.42 -4.51
C THR A 69 12.59 1.94 -4.45
N VAL A 70 11.89 1.44 -5.45
CA VAL A 70 11.45 0.04 -5.49
C VAL A 70 12.38 -0.77 -6.37
N VAL A 71 12.95 -1.85 -5.82
CA VAL A 71 13.82 -2.78 -6.56
C VAL A 71 13.07 -4.07 -6.88
N GLU A 72 13.15 -4.50 -8.13
CA GLU A 72 12.49 -5.73 -8.59
C GLU A 72 13.30 -6.96 -8.16
N ARG A 73 12.75 -7.79 -7.29
CA ARG A 73 13.36 -9.04 -6.82
C ARG A 73 12.72 -10.29 -7.42
N ARG A 74 11.49 -10.19 -7.84
CA ARG A 74 10.73 -11.33 -8.38
C ARG A 74 11.08 -11.65 -9.82
N LYS A 75 11.45 -10.63 -10.58
CA LYS A 75 11.89 -10.74 -11.98
C LYS A 75 13.40 -10.57 -12.12
N LEU A 76 14.15 -10.72 -11.03
CA LEU A 76 15.60 -10.53 -11.04
C LEU A 76 16.28 -11.43 -12.09
N ARG A 77 15.74 -12.63 -12.34
CA ARG A 77 16.25 -13.51 -13.38
C ARG A 77 16.23 -12.85 -14.76
N ALA A 78 15.15 -12.18 -15.14
CA ALA A 78 15.09 -11.48 -16.42
C ALA A 78 16.10 -10.33 -16.50
N VAL A 79 16.36 -9.66 -15.37
CA VAL A 79 17.40 -8.61 -15.30
C VAL A 79 18.80 -9.20 -15.48
N LEU A 80 19.07 -10.36 -14.87
CA LEU A 80 20.36 -11.04 -15.02
C LEU A 80 20.54 -11.57 -16.45
N GLU A 81 19.52 -12.14 -17.07
CA GLU A 81 19.54 -12.58 -18.48
C GLU A 81 19.87 -11.41 -19.43
N GLU A 82 19.38 -10.20 -19.15
CA GLU A 82 19.73 -9.00 -19.94
C GLU A 82 21.17 -8.55 -19.69
N GLN A 83 21.69 -8.70 -18.46
CA GLN A 83 23.10 -8.44 -18.15
C GLN A 83 24.02 -9.45 -18.83
N ASP A 84 23.67 -10.73 -18.85
CA ASP A 84 24.42 -11.79 -19.54
C ASP A 84 24.43 -11.53 -21.06
N LEU A 85 23.31 -11.04 -21.64
CA LEU A 85 23.26 -10.63 -23.05
C LEU A 85 24.21 -9.47 -23.32
N ALA A 86 24.33 -8.52 -22.39
CA ALA A 86 25.28 -7.40 -22.53
C ALA A 86 26.74 -7.86 -22.53
N GLU A 87 27.08 -8.94 -21.78
CA GLU A 87 28.43 -9.53 -21.79
C GLU A 87 28.72 -10.39 -23.02
N SER A 88 27.70 -10.94 -23.65
CA SER A 88 27.86 -11.87 -24.79
C SER A 88 28.53 -11.25 -26.03
N GLY A 89 28.64 -9.93 -26.09
CA GLY A 89 29.17 -9.21 -27.25
C GLY A 89 28.19 -9.09 -28.42
N LEU A 90 26.94 -9.55 -28.26
CA LEU A 90 25.88 -9.48 -29.27
C LEU A 90 25.25 -8.09 -29.38
N LEU A 91 25.40 -7.25 -28.34
CA LEU A 91 24.91 -5.89 -28.34
C LEU A 91 25.96 -4.93 -28.88
N LYS A 92 25.54 -3.77 -29.40
CA LYS A 92 26.44 -2.73 -29.79
C LYS A 92 27.26 -2.22 -28.61
N PRO A 93 28.54 -1.87 -28.80
CA PRO A 93 29.39 -1.33 -27.74
C PRO A 93 28.72 -0.13 -27.02
N GLY A 94 28.57 -0.24 -25.70
CA GLY A 94 28.00 0.82 -24.85
C GLY A 94 26.48 0.82 -24.69
N GLU A 95 25.74 -0.07 -25.37
CA GLU A 95 24.28 -0.19 -25.26
C GLU A 95 23.85 -1.28 -24.23
N GLY A 96 24.78 -2.08 -23.70
CA GLY A 96 24.47 -3.14 -22.73
C GLY A 96 24.29 -2.64 -21.29
N ALA A 97 23.52 -3.42 -20.51
CA ALA A 97 23.36 -3.18 -19.07
C ALA A 97 24.69 -3.32 -18.34
N LYS A 98 24.92 -2.45 -17.34
CA LYS A 98 26.14 -2.51 -16.51
C LYS A 98 26.01 -3.59 -15.44
N ILE A 99 26.93 -4.54 -15.45
CA ILE A 99 26.95 -5.68 -14.52
C ILE A 99 27.47 -5.23 -13.15
N GLY A 100 26.99 -5.92 -12.09
CA GLY A 100 27.42 -5.69 -10.72
C GLY A 100 26.93 -4.40 -10.07
N GLN A 101 25.98 -3.68 -10.71
CA GLN A 101 25.42 -2.44 -10.20
C GLN A 101 23.95 -2.57 -9.72
N LEU A 102 23.53 -3.76 -9.34
CA LEU A 102 22.19 -3.96 -8.80
C LEU A 102 22.05 -3.29 -7.42
N THR A 103 21.03 -2.46 -7.30
CA THR A 103 20.70 -1.82 -6.02
C THR A 103 20.21 -2.84 -5.00
N GLY A 104 20.78 -2.82 -3.79
CA GLY A 104 20.30 -3.62 -2.66
C GLY A 104 19.00 -3.05 -2.08
N ALA A 105 18.08 -3.90 -1.65
CA ALA A 105 16.93 -3.46 -0.86
C ALA A 105 17.36 -3.24 0.60
N GLN A 106 16.91 -2.14 1.20
CA GLN A 106 17.07 -1.88 2.63
C GLN A 106 15.96 -2.57 3.44
N TYR A 107 14.77 -2.65 2.85
CA TYR A 107 13.61 -3.25 3.50
C TYR A 107 12.91 -4.23 2.55
N LEU A 108 12.43 -5.33 3.13
CA LEU A 108 11.57 -6.29 2.46
C LEU A 108 10.12 -6.07 2.92
N VAL A 109 9.24 -5.78 1.99
CA VAL A 109 7.79 -5.69 2.22
C VAL A 109 7.18 -7.03 1.89
N MET A 110 6.58 -7.68 2.86
CA MET A 110 5.95 -9.00 2.74
C MET A 110 4.67 -9.07 3.56
N GLY A 111 3.85 -10.07 3.29
CA GLY A 111 2.63 -10.25 4.06
C GLY A 111 1.93 -11.57 3.75
N THR A 112 0.91 -11.85 4.54
CA THR A 112 0.06 -13.02 4.44
C THR A 112 -1.39 -12.57 4.36
N ILE A 113 -2.11 -13.04 3.35
CA ILE A 113 -3.55 -12.82 3.24
C ILE A 113 -4.23 -13.84 4.14
N THR A 114 -4.92 -13.34 5.15
CA THR A 114 -5.52 -14.13 6.22
C THR A 114 -7.02 -14.34 6.05
N ALA A 115 -7.68 -13.44 5.32
CA ALA A 115 -9.08 -13.59 4.96
C ALA A 115 -9.34 -12.97 3.59
N PHE A 116 -10.17 -13.66 2.82
CA PHE A 116 -10.76 -13.14 1.60
C PHE A 116 -12.19 -13.65 1.49
N GLN A 117 -13.14 -12.73 1.41
CA GLN A 117 -14.54 -13.01 1.13
C GLN A 117 -14.84 -12.36 -0.22
N PRO A 118 -15.04 -13.16 -1.27
CA PRO A 118 -15.43 -12.64 -2.56
C PRO A 118 -16.82 -12.01 -2.50
N ASP A 119 -17.12 -11.21 -3.49
CA ASP A 119 -18.41 -10.54 -3.60
C ASP A 119 -19.57 -11.53 -3.46
N THR A 120 -20.43 -11.25 -2.51
CA THR A 120 -21.67 -12.03 -2.26
C THR A 120 -22.85 -11.21 -2.68
N GLU A 121 -23.48 -11.62 -3.78
CA GLU A 121 -24.73 -11.03 -4.24
C GLU A 121 -25.89 -11.47 -3.33
N THR A 122 -26.46 -10.52 -2.58
CA THR A 122 -27.69 -10.77 -1.82
C THR A 122 -28.87 -10.12 -2.54
N LYS A 123 -29.73 -10.94 -3.13
CA LYS A 123 -30.93 -10.47 -3.83
C LYS A 123 -32.11 -10.37 -2.86
N VAL A 124 -32.61 -9.17 -2.65
CA VAL A 124 -33.86 -8.93 -1.94
C VAL A 124 -34.93 -8.56 -2.98
N SER A 125 -35.85 -9.48 -3.26
CA SER A 125 -36.96 -9.17 -4.16
C SER A 125 -38.21 -8.85 -3.33
N GLY A 126 -38.70 -7.61 -3.45
CA GLY A 126 -39.97 -7.14 -2.86
C GLY A 126 -40.99 -6.85 -3.95
N GLY A 127 -42.16 -7.48 -3.87
CA GLY A 127 -43.31 -7.18 -4.73
C GLY A 127 -44.60 -7.43 -3.96
N GLY A 128 -45.46 -6.41 -3.86
CA GLY A 128 -46.78 -6.58 -3.29
C GLY A 128 -47.71 -7.31 -4.27
N MET A 129 -48.71 -8.04 -3.73
CA MET A 129 -49.66 -8.87 -4.48
C MET A 129 -50.45 -8.12 -5.59
N PHE A 130 -50.37 -6.79 -5.64
CA PHE A 130 -51.03 -5.94 -6.62
C PHE A 130 -50.03 -5.02 -7.42
N SER A 131 -48.72 -5.18 -7.21
CA SER A 131 -47.72 -4.39 -7.91
C SER A 131 -47.17 -5.15 -9.09
N ARG A 132 -47.23 -4.58 -10.28
CA ARG A 132 -46.57 -5.08 -11.49
C ARG A 132 -45.06 -4.76 -11.52
N ALA A 133 -44.56 -4.03 -10.53
CA ALA A 133 -43.15 -3.69 -10.41
C ALA A 133 -42.46 -4.66 -9.45
N ARG A 134 -41.43 -5.34 -9.92
CA ARG A 134 -40.49 -6.09 -9.11
C ARG A 134 -39.28 -5.22 -8.82
N VAL A 135 -39.05 -4.94 -7.55
CA VAL A 135 -37.83 -4.24 -7.12
C VAL A 135 -36.83 -5.31 -6.69
N GLU A 136 -35.75 -5.40 -7.39
CA GLU A 136 -34.62 -6.25 -7.03
C GLU A 136 -33.50 -5.35 -6.51
N GLN A 137 -33.14 -5.54 -5.24
CA GLN A 137 -32.04 -4.84 -4.60
C GLN A 137 -30.89 -5.82 -4.42
N THR A 138 -29.77 -5.54 -5.05
CA THR A 138 -28.58 -6.35 -4.97
C THR A 138 -27.56 -5.62 -4.11
N ASN A 139 -27.08 -6.27 -3.08
CA ASN A 139 -25.98 -5.78 -2.26
C ASN A 139 -24.73 -6.54 -2.67
N HIS A 140 -23.69 -5.80 -3.03
CA HIS A 140 -22.38 -6.31 -3.36
C HIS A 140 -21.39 -5.95 -2.24
N GLY A 141 -20.58 -6.89 -1.83
CA GLY A 141 -19.56 -6.64 -0.84
C GLY A 141 -18.42 -7.66 -0.92
N SER A 142 -17.22 -7.16 -1.01
CA SER A 142 -16.00 -7.96 -0.93
C SER A 142 -15.12 -7.50 0.22
N TYR A 143 -14.46 -8.44 0.89
CA TYR A 143 -13.59 -8.18 2.03
C TYR A 143 -12.26 -8.91 1.86
N LEU A 144 -11.18 -8.20 2.16
CA LEU A 144 -9.82 -8.71 2.20
C LEU A 144 -9.16 -8.29 3.50
N ALA A 145 -8.51 -9.24 4.20
CA ALA A 145 -7.61 -8.94 5.30
C ALA A 145 -6.24 -9.56 5.05
N LEU A 146 -5.19 -8.83 5.39
CA LEU A 146 -3.82 -9.29 5.29
C LEU A 146 -2.96 -8.74 6.42
N ASP A 147 -1.95 -9.51 6.81
CA ASP A 147 -0.92 -9.11 7.76
C ASP A 147 0.33 -8.65 7.00
N LEU A 148 0.62 -7.36 7.10
CA LEU A 148 1.79 -6.72 6.53
C LEU A 148 2.97 -6.81 7.50
N ARG A 149 4.17 -7.08 6.96
CA ARG A 149 5.46 -6.98 7.67
C ARG A 149 6.49 -6.31 6.80
N VAL A 150 7.28 -5.43 7.42
CA VAL A 150 8.44 -4.79 6.79
C VAL A 150 9.67 -5.18 7.59
N VAL A 151 10.60 -5.86 6.94
CA VAL A 151 11.82 -6.39 7.56
C VAL A 151 13.01 -5.58 7.11
N ASP A 152 13.82 -5.11 8.05
CA ASP A 152 15.13 -4.52 7.77
C ASP A 152 16.10 -5.61 7.33
N THR A 153 16.75 -5.44 6.18
CA THR A 153 17.64 -6.45 5.60
C THR A 153 18.99 -6.54 6.29
N SER A 154 19.37 -5.52 7.04
CA SER A 154 20.65 -5.49 7.75
C SER A 154 20.58 -6.18 9.10
N THR A 155 19.43 -6.11 9.78
CA THR A 155 19.25 -6.72 11.12
C THR A 155 18.37 -7.98 11.09
N GLY A 156 17.49 -8.11 10.07
CA GLY A 156 16.47 -9.15 10.03
C GLY A 156 15.27 -8.87 10.93
N GLU A 157 15.21 -7.69 11.56
CA GLU A 157 14.14 -7.33 12.48
C GLU A 157 12.90 -6.84 11.70
N VAL A 158 11.71 -7.12 12.26
CA VAL A 158 10.46 -6.57 11.75
C VAL A 158 10.33 -5.13 12.24
N SER A 159 10.63 -4.17 11.36
CA SER A 159 10.57 -2.74 11.67
C SER A 159 9.13 -2.23 11.77
N TYR A 160 8.23 -2.76 10.92
CA TYR A 160 6.82 -2.38 10.90
C TYR A 160 5.96 -3.61 10.66
N ALA A 161 4.86 -3.71 11.39
CA ALA A 161 3.85 -4.75 11.21
C ALA A 161 2.44 -4.19 11.44
N ARG A 162 1.49 -4.63 10.61
CA ARG A 162 0.10 -4.17 10.70
C ARG A 162 -0.85 -5.11 9.98
N THR A 163 -2.04 -5.28 10.53
CA THR A 163 -3.15 -5.86 9.78
C THR A 163 -3.83 -4.78 8.94
N ILE A 164 -4.01 -5.06 7.67
CA ILE A 164 -4.65 -4.19 6.68
C ILE A 164 -5.94 -4.86 6.24
N GLU A 165 -6.99 -4.07 6.13
CA GLU A 165 -8.31 -4.52 5.69
C GLU A 165 -8.76 -3.67 4.50
N GLY A 166 -9.21 -4.35 3.45
CA GLY A 166 -9.86 -3.74 2.28
C GLY A 166 -11.29 -4.26 2.17
N HIS A 167 -12.23 -3.37 1.97
CA HIS A 167 -13.62 -3.76 1.76
C HIS A 167 -14.28 -2.86 0.73
N THR A 168 -15.24 -3.42 0.03
CA THR A 168 -16.15 -2.68 -0.83
C THR A 168 -17.58 -2.98 -0.43
N SER A 169 -18.44 -1.99 -0.58
CA SER A 169 -19.88 -2.15 -0.45
C SER A 169 -20.55 -1.35 -1.56
N GLY A 170 -21.43 -1.98 -2.30
CA GLY A 170 -22.22 -1.35 -3.34
C GLY A 170 -23.68 -1.76 -3.23
N HIS A 171 -24.58 -0.84 -3.59
CA HIS A 171 -26.00 -1.12 -3.71
C HIS A 171 -26.42 -0.88 -5.16
N GLU A 172 -26.96 -1.89 -5.80
CA GLU A 172 -27.61 -1.74 -7.09
C GLU A 172 -29.10 -1.99 -6.91
N THR A 173 -29.94 -1.02 -7.32
CA THR A 173 -31.38 -1.17 -7.33
C THR A 173 -31.85 -1.25 -8.77
N LYS A 174 -32.34 -2.41 -9.19
CA LYS A 174 -33.00 -2.58 -10.49
C LYS A 174 -34.51 -2.59 -10.28
N VAL A 175 -35.21 -1.74 -11.01
CA VAL A 175 -36.66 -1.74 -11.09
C VAL A 175 -37.04 -2.31 -12.45
N ASP A 176 -37.51 -3.55 -12.47
CA ASP A 176 -38.00 -4.16 -13.69
C ASP A 176 -39.53 -3.89 -13.83
N LEU A 177 -39.88 -3.20 -14.88
CA LEU A 177 -41.28 -2.86 -15.23
C LEU A 177 -41.83 -3.81 -16.30
N THR A 178 -40.99 -4.65 -16.91
CA THR A 178 -41.38 -5.58 -17.97
C THR A 178 -40.60 -6.87 -17.91
N GLN A 179 -41.35 -7.93 -17.76
CA GLN A 179 -40.88 -9.31 -17.77
C GLN A 179 -40.21 -9.65 -19.11
N ARG A 180 -38.89 -9.54 -19.20
CA ARG A 180 -38.06 -10.27 -20.19
C ARG A 180 -36.62 -10.34 -19.69
N ASP A 181 -36.19 -11.60 -19.56
CA ASP A 181 -34.84 -11.99 -19.22
C ASP A 181 -33.80 -11.40 -20.17
N ALA A 182 -32.86 -10.68 -19.60
CA ALA A 182 -31.54 -10.52 -20.23
C ALA A 182 -30.52 -10.46 -19.09
N GLY A 183 -29.87 -11.58 -18.86
CA GLY A 183 -28.79 -11.70 -17.89
C GLY A 183 -27.66 -10.72 -18.19
N ILE A 184 -27.18 -10.07 -17.18
CA ILE A 184 -25.89 -9.38 -17.20
C ILE A 184 -25.02 -10.03 -16.14
N GLU A 185 -24.20 -10.95 -16.62
CA GLU A 185 -23.27 -11.76 -15.86
C GLU A 185 -21.86 -11.13 -15.91
N MET A 186 -21.65 -9.91 -15.40
CA MET A 186 -20.34 -9.26 -15.53
C MET A 186 -19.89 -8.36 -14.36
N ILE A 187 -20.47 -8.49 -13.16
CA ILE A 187 -20.12 -7.57 -12.05
C ILE A 187 -19.29 -8.25 -10.95
N GLN A 188 -19.21 -9.56 -10.90
CA GLN A 188 -18.52 -10.29 -9.81
C GLN A 188 -17.02 -9.98 -9.64
N ASN A 189 -16.33 -9.49 -10.67
CA ASN A 189 -14.90 -9.25 -10.62
C ASN A 189 -14.49 -7.83 -10.20
N GLU A 190 -15.40 -6.86 -10.23
CA GLU A 190 -15.06 -5.46 -9.97
C GLU A 190 -14.98 -5.15 -8.48
N ALA A 191 -15.92 -5.64 -7.67
CA ALA A 191 -15.91 -5.45 -6.22
C ALA A 191 -14.69 -6.11 -5.57
N ASP A 192 -14.33 -7.32 -6.02
CA ASP A 192 -13.14 -8.02 -5.56
C ASP A 192 -11.86 -7.24 -5.88
N ALA A 193 -11.75 -6.74 -7.11
CA ALA A 193 -10.62 -5.95 -7.55
C ALA A 193 -10.53 -4.62 -6.76
N GLN A 194 -11.64 -4.01 -6.44
CA GLN A 194 -11.69 -2.78 -5.66
C GLN A 194 -11.30 -3.01 -4.19
N ALA A 195 -11.73 -4.12 -3.56
CA ALA A 195 -11.32 -4.47 -2.21
C ALA A 195 -9.80 -4.69 -2.12
N VAL A 196 -9.23 -5.41 -3.09
CA VAL A 196 -7.77 -5.59 -3.21
C VAL A 196 -7.06 -4.25 -3.39
N ARG A 197 -7.57 -3.39 -4.27
CA ARG A 197 -6.98 -2.06 -4.51
C ARG A 197 -7.05 -1.19 -3.26
N GLY A 198 -8.17 -1.22 -2.53
CA GLY A 198 -8.32 -0.51 -1.26
C GLY A 198 -7.27 -0.93 -0.23
N ALA A 199 -7.07 -2.24 -0.06
CA ALA A 199 -6.03 -2.76 0.83
C ALA A 199 -4.61 -2.34 0.39
N VAL A 200 -4.31 -2.39 -0.92
CA VAL A 200 -3.01 -1.96 -1.45
C VAL A 200 -2.77 -0.47 -1.20
N LEU A 201 -3.76 0.40 -1.42
CA LEU A 201 -3.64 1.83 -1.14
C LEU A 201 -3.43 2.10 0.36
N GLU A 202 -4.13 1.38 1.23
CA GLU A 202 -3.92 1.48 2.69
C GLU A 202 -2.48 1.09 3.09
N ILE A 203 -1.91 0.03 2.48
CA ILE A 203 -0.50 -0.35 2.70
C ILE A 203 0.42 0.80 2.33
N ILE A 204 0.22 1.41 1.16
CA ILE A 204 1.07 2.48 0.65
C ILE A 204 1.00 3.70 1.57
N ASP A 205 -0.21 4.14 1.91
CA ASP A 205 -0.43 5.29 2.78
C ASP A 205 0.18 5.07 4.16
N TYR A 206 0.11 3.84 4.70
CA TYR A 206 0.78 3.46 5.94
C TYR A 206 2.29 3.51 5.81
N LEU A 207 2.88 2.90 4.76
CA LEU A 207 4.33 2.91 4.55
C LEU A 207 4.88 4.32 4.34
N GLU A 208 4.20 5.15 3.54
CA GLU A 208 4.57 6.56 3.38
C GLU A 208 4.54 7.31 4.71
N CYS A 209 3.52 7.04 5.52
CA CYS A 209 3.40 7.65 6.84
C CYS A 209 4.56 7.28 7.75
N VAL A 210 4.81 5.97 7.97
CA VAL A 210 5.76 5.52 8.99
C VAL A 210 7.22 5.57 8.55
N MET A 211 7.50 5.51 7.25
CA MET A 211 8.86 5.47 6.73
C MET A 211 9.35 6.82 6.21
N VAL A 212 8.46 7.66 5.69
CA VAL A 212 8.82 8.91 5.01
C VAL A 212 8.37 10.13 5.80
N ARG A 213 7.06 10.30 5.97
CA ARG A 213 6.51 11.52 6.58
C ARG A 213 6.74 11.61 8.09
N ARG A 214 6.44 10.56 8.82
CA ARG A 214 6.58 10.46 10.29
C ARG A 214 5.94 11.62 11.06
N ASP A 215 4.79 12.08 10.57
CA ASP A 215 4.04 13.21 11.12
C ASP A 215 2.81 12.74 11.92
N ALA A 216 1.80 13.58 12.06
CA ALA A 216 0.54 13.27 12.76
C ALA A 216 -0.21 12.05 12.18
N CYS A 217 0.13 11.60 10.98
CA CYS A 217 -0.47 10.41 10.37
C CYS A 217 -0.19 9.15 11.20
N VAL A 218 0.94 9.07 11.90
CA VAL A 218 1.28 7.91 12.75
C VAL A 218 0.22 7.70 13.82
N ALA A 219 -0.15 8.77 14.53
CA ALA A 219 -1.19 8.71 15.56
C ALA A 219 -2.55 8.31 14.99
N ALA A 220 -2.88 8.76 13.76
CA ALA A 220 -4.13 8.36 13.09
C ALA A 220 -4.15 6.85 12.78
N PHE A 221 -3.04 6.29 12.31
CA PHE A 221 -2.91 4.86 12.07
C PHE A 221 -2.95 4.04 13.37
N GLU A 222 -2.33 4.50 14.45
CA GLU A 222 -2.38 3.85 15.77
C GLU A 222 -3.81 3.83 16.33
N THR A 223 -4.56 4.92 16.18
CA THR A 223 -5.96 5.01 16.59
C THR A 223 -6.80 3.99 15.83
N LYS A 224 -6.67 3.95 14.51
CA LYS A 224 -7.38 2.98 13.65
C LYS A 224 -7.08 1.53 14.05
N GLU A 225 -5.82 1.22 14.36
CA GLU A 225 -5.43 -0.13 14.80
C GLU A 225 -6.02 -0.48 16.18
N THR A 226 -6.06 0.47 17.09
CA THR A 226 -6.66 0.28 18.41
C THR A 226 -8.16 0.00 18.29
N GLU A 227 -8.88 0.78 17.49
CA GLU A 227 -10.30 0.60 17.21
C GLU A 227 -10.58 -0.77 16.57
N ARG A 228 -9.77 -1.19 15.60
CA ARG A 228 -9.87 -2.51 14.99
C ARG A 228 -9.73 -3.63 16.02
N ARG A 229 -8.70 -3.57 16.87
CA ARG A 229 -8.46 -4.55 17.93
C ARG A 229 -9.59 -4.59 18.96
N ASP A 230 -10.13 -3.43 19.33
CA ASP A 230 -11.22 -3.34 20.29
C ASP A 230 -12.53 -3.90 19.70
N THR A 231 -12.80 -3.66 18.43
CA THR A 231 -13.93 -4.24 17.72
C THR A 231 -13.83 -5.77 17.71
N THR A 232 -12.66 -6.31 17.34
CA THR A 232 -12.41 -7.75 17.37
C THR A 232 -12.63 -8.34 18.77
N ARG A 233 -12.07 -7.70 19.81
CA ARG A 233 -12.28 -8.17 21.20
C ARG A 233 -13.74 -8.17 21.64
N LYS A 234 -14.52 -7.18 21.20
CA LYS A 234 -15.96 -7.11 21.52
C LYS A 234 -16.71 -8.28 20.88
N THR A 235 -16.43 -8.60 19.63
CA THR A 235 -17.02 -9.73 18.92
C THR A 235 -16.76 -11.04 19.66
N PHE A 236 -15.52 -11.33 20.05
CA PHE A 236 -15.20 -12.54 20.83
C PHE A 236 -15.84 -12.60 22.20
N ARG A 237 -16.15 -11.46 22.84
CA ARG A 237 -16.81 -11.43 24.15
C ARG A 237 -18.31 -11.71 24.08
N THR A 238 -18.95 -11.35 22.97
CA THR A 238 -20.39 -11.58 22.78
C THR A 238 -20.73 -13.02 22.40
N ASP A 239 -19.76 -13.72 21.76
CA ASP A 239 -19.94 -15.10 21.29
C ASP A 239 -19.43 -16.15 22.27
N GLY A 240 -19.05 -15.76 23.50
CA GLY A 240 -18.71 -16.70 24.58
C GLY A 240 -19.86 -17.61 24.92
N PRO A 241 -19.64 -18.92 25.19
CA PRO A 241 -20.70 -19.88 25.44
C PRO A 241 -21.55 -19.44 26.63
N GLN A 242 -22.83 -19.14 26.38
CA GLN A 242 -23.83 -19.04 27.43
C GLN A 242 -24.09 -20.46 27.94
N HIS A 243 -23.26 -20.89 28.88
CA HIS A 243 -23.58 -22.08 29.68
C HIS A 243 -24.83 -21.78 30.50
N ARG A 244 -25.94 -22.34 30.09
CA ARG A 244 -27.10 -22.65 30.94
C ARG A 244 -27.02 -24.10 31.37
#